data_875ca1b1502bfe8f6c54ba89206d8dca
#
_entry.id   875ca1b1502bfe8f6c54ba89206d8dca
#
_cell.length_a   1.000
_cell.length_b   1.000
_cell.length_c   1.000
_cell.angle_alpha   90.00
_cell.angle_beta   90.00
_cell.angle_gamma   90.00
#
_symmetry.space_group_name_H-M   'P 1'
#
loop_
_entity.id
_entity.type
_entity.pdbx_description
1 polymer ?
#
loop_
_entity_poly.entity_id
_entity_poly.type
_entity_poly.pdbx_seq_one_letter_code
_entity_poly.pdbx_strand_id
1 'polypeptide(L)'
;MLSTTLRMAGLGLAVLAVSSCGAIKSSAIKTVADTLSEGGSTITSHDDPELVADALPFALLLNESLLASVPKHERLLTATCGQYTQFAVGFIQVDSEAAQFDDYERSKHLSNRALKLALRGRGYCWRALELRFPGVSARLTADPATAVPQARKDQVALLYWSAASLGAAVSLGGLDRPDLLINWPVIRALAERALALDSGWSRGALHELMITVESQGEALGGSEERARAHFARAVEIQKGLSPGPYMSLALGIAKAKQDRAEFEKLLQQALAIDPDADPDNRLITLITQKRARLLLAHVDDLILSADASARATSLSVPLDPGAARLAYALLDAAGSHDTLLAPGPRGRK
;
A
#
# COMPACT_ATOMS: atom_id res chain seq x y z
N MET A 1 -4.25 -29.42 -64.01
CA MET A 1 -4.11 -28.10 -63.35
C MET A 1 -5.17 -27.80 -62.27
N LEU A 2 -6.33 -28.47 -62.26
CA LEU A 2 -7.40 -28.21 -61.28
C LEU A 2 -7.12 -28.77 -59.88
N SER A 3 -6.28 -29.81 -59.70
CA SER A 3 -6.02 -30.46 -58.42
C SER A 3 -5.05 -29.70 -57.49
N THR A 4 -4.19 -28.87 -58.03
CA THR A 4 -3.18 -28.09 -57.30
C THR A 4 -3.79 -26.83 -56.66
N THR A 5 -4.74 -26.21 -57.36
CA THR A 5 -5.45 -25.01 -56.86
C THR A 5 -6.40 -25.34 -55.71
N LEU A 6 -7.02 -26.51 -55.68
CA LEU A 6 -7.92 -26.95 -54.62
C LEU A 6 -7.15 -27.27 -53.31
N ARG A 7 -5.93 -27.81 -53.39
CA ARG A 7 -5.07 -28.09 -52.24
C ARG A 7 -4.51 -26.81 -51.60
N MET A 8 -4.19 -25.79 -52.38
CA MET A 8 -3.72 -24.51 -51.88
C MET A 8 -4.84 -23.72 -51.19
N ALA A 9 -6.07 -23.76 -51.70
CA ALA A 9 -7.24 -23.15 -51.09
C ALA A 9 -7.61 -23.80 -49.74
N GLY A 10 -7.51 -25.14 -49.63
CA GLY A 10 -7.74 -25.86 -48.39
C GLY A 10 -6.72 -25.56 -47.30
N LEU A 11 -5.43 -25.39 -47.66
CA LEU A 11 -4.37 -25.04 -46.69
C LEU A 11 -4.54 -23.60 -46.17
N GLY A 12 -4.94 -22.65 -47.03
CA GLY A 12 -5.23 -21.27 -46.61
C GLY A 12 -6.41 -21.15 -45.64
N LEU A 13 -7.47 -21.95 -45.86
CA LEU A 13 -8.65 -21.96 -44.96
C LEU A 13 -8.35 -22.57 -43.58
N ALA A 14 -7.50 -23.62 -43.53
CA ALA A 14 -7.09 -24.28 -42.28
C ALA A 14 -6.20 -23.35 -41.44
N VAL A 15 -5.31 -22.57 -42.05
CA VAL A 15 -4.46 -21.60 -41.30
C VAL A 15 -5.29 -20.44 -40.75
N LEU A 16 -6.33 -19.97 -41.45
CA LEU A 16 -7.25 -18.94 -40.96
C LEU A 16 -8.11 -19.44 -39.78
N ALA A 17 -8.54 -20.70 -39.79
CA ALA A 17 -9.33 -21.28 -38.70
C ALA A 17 -8.53 -21.44 -37.39
N VAL A 18 -7.26 -21.77 -37.46
CA VAL A 18 -6.39 -21.91 -36.27
C VAL A 18 -6.07 -20.54 -35.66
N SER A 19 -5.91 -19.49 -36.47
CA SER A 19 -5.66 -18.13 -36.03
C SER A 19 -6.90 -17.51 -35.34
N SER A 20 -8.13 -17.88 -35.76
CA SER A 20 -9.36 -17.36 -35.17
C SER A 20 -9.65 -17.92 -33.75
N CYS A 21 -9.30 -19.18 -33.47
CA CYS A 21 -9.47 -19.76 -32.12
C CYS A 21 -8.60 -19.06 -31.06
N GLY A 22 -7.39 -18.66 -31.38
CA GLY A 22 -6.49 -17.91 -30.47
C GLY A 22 -7.02 -16.51 -30.17
N ALA A 23 -7.57 -15.82 -31.17
CA ALA A 23 -8.13 -14.47 -31.01
C ALA A 23 -9.42 -14.50 -30.16
N ILE A 24 -10.31 -15.49 -30.38
CA ILE A 24 -11.54 -15.67 -29.59
C ILE A 24 -11.21 -15.97 -28.13
N LYS A 25 -10.26 -16.88 -27.88
CA LYS A 25 -9.81 -17.21 -26.51
C LYS A 25 -9.23 -15.97 -25.79
N SER A 26 -8.38 -15.19 -26.44
CA SER A 26 -7.80 -14.01 -25.84
C SER A 26 -8.85 -12.91 -25.58
N SER A 27 -9.86 -12.78 -26.44
CA SER A 27 -10.97 -11.84 -26.26
C SER A 27 -11.85 -12.24 -25.07
N ALA A 28 -12.20 -13.51 -24.94
CA ALA A 28 -12.98 -14.01 -23.80
C ALA A 28 -12.25 -13.80 -22.47
N ILE A 29 -10.94 -14.09 -22.42
CA ILE A 29 -10.12 -13.86 -21.23
C ILE A 29 -10.07 -12.37 -20.87
N LYS A 30 -9.95 -11.48 -21.85
CA LYS A 30 -9.98 -10.03 -21.63
C LYS A 30 -11.31 -9.56 -21.04
N THR A 31 -12.44 -10.06 -21.55
CA THR A 31 -13.76 -9.72 -21.02
C THR A 31 -13.90 -10.15 -19.56
N VAL A 32 -13.47 -11.36 -19.20
CA VAL A 32 -13.44 -11.82 -17.81
C VAL A 32 -12.52 -10.94 -16.96
N ALA A 33 -11.35 -10.59 -17.46
CA ALA A 33 -10.41 -9.71 -16.78
C ALA A 33 -10.99 -8.30 -16.56
N ASP A 34 -11.71 -7.74 -17.53
CA ASP A 34 -12.43 -6.46 -17.39
C ASP A 34 -13.49 -6.55 -16.29
N THR A 35 -14.34 -7.58 -16.32
CA THR A 35 -15.40 -7.80 -15.31
C THR A 35 -14.83 -7.93 -13.90
N LEU A 36 -13.75 -8.71 -13.72
CA LEU A 36 -13.10 -8.87 -12.42
C LEU A 36 -12.40 -7.59 -11.96
N SER A 37 -11.97 -6.74 -12.89
CA SER A 37 -11.38 -5.44 -12.57
C SER A 37 -12.41 -4.42 -12.09
N GLU A 38 -13.67 -4.58 -12.45
CA GLU A 38 -14.80 -3.70 -12.11
C GLU A 38 -15.57 -4.16 -10.86
N GLY A 39 -15.43 -5.43 -10.47
CA GLY A 39 -16.28 -6.14 -9.50
C GLY A 39 -16.04 -5.84 -8.02
N GLY A 40 -15.63 -4.62 -7.63
CA GLY A 40 -15.31 -4.31 -6.23
C GLY A 40 -16.51 -4.20 -5.28
N SER A 41 -17.69 -3.79 -5.75
CA SER A 41 -18.82 -3.42 -4.87
C SER A 41 -19.42 -4.58 -4.09
N THR A 42 -19.54 -5.77 -4.67
CA THR A 42 -20.08 -6.96 -4.00
C THR A 42 -19.22 -7.38 -2.81
N ILE A 43 -17.89 -7.28 -2.92
CA ILE A 43 -16.97 -7.65 -1.84
C ILE A 43 -17.04 -6.59 -0.73
N THR A 44 -17.03 -5.30 -1.08
CA THR A 44 -17.01 -4.21 -0.08
C THR A 44 -18.33 -4.06 0.67
N SER A 45 -19.44 -4.55 0.12
CA SER A 45 -20.76 -4.56 0.78
C SER A 45 -21.02 -5.79 1.64
N HIS A 46 -20.08 -6.74 1.67
CA HIS A 46 -20.28 -7.99 2.43
C HIS A 46 -20.26 -7.74 3.94
N ASP A 47 -21.09 -8.48 4.68
CA ASP A 47 -21.24 -8.37 6.13
C ASP A 47 -20.45 -9.42 6.93
N ASP A 48 -19.79 -10.35 6.22
CA ASP A 48 -18.94 -11.39 6.82
C ASP A 48 -17.46 -11.21 6.42
N PRO A 49 -16.64 -10.51 7.22
CA PRO A 49 -15.23 -10.34 6.96
C PRO A 49 -14.43 -11.65 6.94
N GLU A 50 -14.87 -12.69 7.67
CA GLU A 50 -14.15 -13.96 7.75
C GLU A 50 -14.34 -14.74 6.43
N LEU A 51 -15.55 -14.82 5.91
CA LEU A 51 -15.82 -15.40 4.60
C LEU A 51 -15.02 -14.71 3.49
N VAL A 52 -14.96 -13.37 3.53
CA VAL A 52 -14.17 -12.60 2.55
C VAL A 52 -12.68 -12.89 2.71
N ALA A 53 -12.14 -12.96 3.95
CA ALA A 53 -10.75 -13.31 4.21
C ALA A 53 -10.37 -14.68 3.63
N ASP A 54 -11.25 -15.67 3.74
CA ASP A 54 -11.05 -17.03 3.23
C ASP A 54 -11.15 -17.10 1.70
N ALA A 55 -12.00 -16.30 1.08
CA ALA A 55 -12.21 -16.28 -0.37
C ALA A 55 -11.15 -15.47 -1.14
N LEU A 56 -10.62 -14.39 -0.54
CA LEU A 56 -9.66 -13.50 -1.21
C LEU A 56 -8.39 -14.19 -1.74
N PRO A 57 -7.76 -15.15 -1.02
CA PRO A 57 -6.60 -15.86 -1.54
C PRO A 57 -6.86 -16.57 -2.87
N PHE A 58 -8.03 -17.17 -3.05
CA PHE A 58 -8.40 -17.78 -4.31
C PHE A 58 -8.56 -16.73 -5.42
N ALA A 59 -9.22 -15.61 -5.14
CA ALA A 59 -9.40 -14.52 -6.10
C ALA A 59 -8.05 -13.93 -6.56
N LEU A 60 -7.09 -13.79 -5.64
CA LEU A 60 -5.73 -13.33 -5.95
C LEU A 60 -5.01 -14.29 -6.91
N LEU A 61 -5.06 -15.61 -6.64
CA LEU A 61 -4.46 -16.63 -7.50
C LEU A 61 -5.15 -16.72 -8.86
N LEU A 62 -6.45 -16.52 -8.91
CA LEU A 62 -7.22 -16.46 -10.16
C LEU A 62 -6.77 -15.28 -11.02
N ASN A 63 -6.63 -14.09 -10.43
CA ASN A 63 -6.13 -12.91 -11.14
C ASN A 63 -4.71 -13.13 -11.69
N GLU A 64 -3.83 -13.77 -10.93
CA GLU A 64 -2.50 -14.12 -11.42
C GLU A 64 -2.54 -15.07 -12.61
N SER A 65 -3.43 -16.07 -12.55
CA SER A 65 -3.62 -17.03 -13.64
C SER A 65 -4.13 -16.34 -14.92
N LEU A 66 -5.05 -15.38 -14.77
CA LEU A 66 -5.52 -14.57 -15.89
C LEU A 66 -4.41 -13.66 -16.42
N LEU A 67 -3.63 -13.02 -15.55
CA LEU A 67 -2.49 -12.18 -15.93
C LEU A 67 -1.37 -12.97 -16.64
N ALA A 68 -1.26 -14.28 -16.41
CA ALA A 68 -0.36 -15.13 -17.19
C ALA A 68 -0.80 -15.20 -18.67
N SER A 69 -2.11 -15.14 -18.92
CA SER A 69 -2.68 -15.17 -20.27
C SER A 69 -2.78 -13.78 -20.92
N VAL A 70 -2.97 -12.73 -20.11
CA VAL A 70 -3.09 -11.33 -20.57
C VAL A 70 -2.12 -10.40 -19.80
N PRO A 71 -0.79 -10.58 -19.94
CA PRO A 71 0.22 -9.98 -19.06
C PRO A 71 0.31 -8.46 -19.14
N LYS A 72 -0.29 -7.83 -20.15
CA LYS A 72 -0.32 -6.39 -20.37
C LYS A 72 -1.70 -5.76 -20.11
N HIS A 73 -2.60 -6.47 -19.43
CA HIS A 73 -3.93 -5.96 -19.10
C HIS A 73 -3.84 -5.00 -17.92
N GLU A 74 -3.72 -3.70 -18.20
CA GLU A 74 -3.45 -2.64 -17.21
C GLU A 74 -4.47 -2.60 -16.07
N ARG A 75 -5.78 -2.68 -16.39
CA ARG A 75 -6.84 -2.67 -15.36
C ARG A 75 -6.71 -3.86 -14.42
N LEU A 76 -6.49 -5.07 -14.93
CA LEU A 76 -6.33 -6.26 -14.10
C LEU A 76 -5.05 -6.20 -13.27
N LEU A 77 -3.95 -5.67 -13.80
CA LEU A 77 -2.73 -5.41 -13.03
C LEU A 77 -3.00 -4.46 -11.86
N THR A 78 -3.72 -3.37 -12.11
CA THR A 78 -4.09 -2.37 -11.09
C THR A 78 -5.02 -2.97 -10.04
N ALA A 79 -6.06 -3.70 -10.45
CA ALA A 79 -6.99 -4.38 -9.54
C ALA A 79 -6.28 -5.44 -8.68
N THR A 80 -5.41 -6.26 -9.29
CA THR A 80 -4.61 -7.27 -8.57
C THR A 80 -3.69 -6.62 -7.54
N CYS A 81 -3.05 -5.50 -7.88
CA CYS A 81 -2.25 -4.71 -6.94
C CYS A 81 -3.09 -4.26 -5.73
N GLY A 82 -4.27 -3.66 -5.99
CA GLY A 82 -5.18 -3.18 -4.94
C GLY A 82 -5.64 -4.32 -4.03
N GLN A 83 -6.06 -5.44 -4.60
CA GLN A 83 -6.54 -6.60 -3.84
C GLN A 83 -5.44 -7.22 -2.96
N TYR A 84 -4.20 -7.36 -3.47
CA TYR A 84 -3.06 -7.80 -2.66
C TYR A 84 -2.79 -6.85 -1.50
N THR A 85 -2.84 -5.54 -1.75
CA THR A 85 -2.62 -4.51 -0.73
C THR A 85 -3.71 -4.55 0.34
N GLN A 86 -4.98 -4.62 -0.08
CA GLN A 86 -6.12 -4.71 0.84
C GLN A 86 -6.08 -5.99 1.68
N PHE A 87 -5.75 -7.14 1.09
CA PHE A 87 -5.61 -8.38 1.83
C PHE A 87 -4.46 -8.33 2.84
N ALA A 88 -3.31 -7.77 2.44
CA ALA A 88 -2.16 -7.63 3.32
C ALA A 88 -2.46 -6.75 4.53
N VAL A 89 -3.08 -5.57 4.30
CA VAL A 89 -3.29 -4.55 5.35
C VAL A 89 -4.59 -4.78 6.12
N GLY A 90 -5.67 -5.12 5.42
CA GLY A 90 -7.00 -5.26 6.05
C GLY A 90 -7.18 -6.55 6.84
N PHE A 91 -6.47 -7.62 6.48
CA PHE A 91 -6.62 -8.91 7.14
C PHE A 91 -5.33 -9.38 7.81
N ILE A 92 -4.26 -9.62 7.06
CA ILE A 92 -3.05 -10.25 7.61
C ILE A 92 -2.34 -9.34 8.62
N GLN A 93 -2.28 -8.03 8.37
CA GLN A 93 -1.72 -7.07 9.32
C GLN A 93 -2.57 -6.99 10.60
N VAL A 94 -3.90 -6.95 10.48
CA VAL A 94 -4.80 -6.90 11.65
C VAL A 94 -4.63 -8.15 12.51
N ASP A 95 -4.51 -9.33 11.90
CA ASP A 95 -4.25 -10.58 12.61
C ASP A 95 -2.84 -10.60 13.24
N SER A 96 -1.84 -9.97 12.60
CA SER A 96 -0.50 -9.79 13.16
C SER A 96 -0.52 -8.87 14.38
N GLU A 97 -1.25 -7.75 14.30
CA GLU A 97 -1.43 -6.82 15.42
C GLU A 97 -2.17 -7.47 16.60
N ALA A 98 -3.13 -8.35 16.33
CA ALA A 98 -3.80 -9.10 17.39
C ALA A 98 -2.84 -10.10 18.07
N ALA A 99 -2.06 -10.81 17.29
CA ALA A 99 -1.12 -11.79 17.82
C ALA A 99 0.05 -11.17 18.62
N GLN A 100 0.37 -9.88 18.41
CA GLN A 100 1.53 -9.26 19.07
C GLN A 100 1.45 -9.23 20.60
N PHE A 101 0.23 -9.30 21.15
CA PHE A 101 0.01 -9.23 22.60
C PHE A 101 0.08 -10.60 23.28
N ASP A 102 -0.12 -11.70 22.53
CA ASP A 102 -0.21 -13.06 23.08
C ASP A 102 0.86 -14.01 22.51
N ASP A 103 1.22 -13.84 21.22
CA ASP A 103 2.12 -14.72 20.48
C ASP A 103 3.00 -13.93 19.51
N TYR A 104 4.12 -13.46 20.03
CA TYR A 104 5.08 -12.64 19.28
C TYR A 104 5.62 -13.34 18.00
N GLU A 105 5.91 -14.64 18.06
CA GLU A 105 6.44 -15.38 16.92
C GLU A 105 5.41 -15.49 15.79
N ARG A 106 4.15 -15.72 16.16
CA ARG A 106 3.02 -15.69 15.20
C ARG A 106 2.84 -14.28 14.62
N SER A 107 2.87 -13.25 15.44
CA SER A 107 2.79 -11.85 14.99
C SER A 107 3.88 -11.55 13.96
N LYS A 108 5.13 -11.87 14.26
CA LYS A 108 6.26 -11.69 13.35
C LYS A 108 6.10 -12.47 12.03
N HIS A 109 5.64 -13.72 12.11
CA HIS A 109 5.34 -14.53 10.92
C HIS A 109 4.28 -13.86 10.05
N LEU A 110 3.17 -13.39 10.64
CA LEU A 110 2.07 -12.73 9.94
C LEU A 110 2.51 -11.38 9.36
N SER A 111 3.28 -10.57 10.09
CA SER A 111 3.84 -9.31 9.60
C SER A 111 4.72 -9.53 8.37
N ASN A 112 5.62 -10.51 8.42
CA ASN A 112 6.46 -10.88 7.27
C ASN A 112 5.62 -11.38 6.08
N ARG A 113 4.53 -12.10 6.32
CA ARG A 113 3.59 -12.52 5.29
C ARG A 113 2.88 -11.33 4.67
N ALA A 114 2.37 -10.40 5.48
CA ALA A 114 1.74 -9.16 5.02
C ALA A 114 2.69 -8.34 4.13
N LEU A 115 3.94 -8.16 4.57
CA LEU A 115 4.97 -7.48 3.78
C LEU A 115 5.20 -8.13 2.41
N LYS A 116 5.33 -9.47 2.38
CA LYS A 116 5.50 -10.21 1.10
C LYS A 116 4.31 -10.00 0.16
N LEU A 117 3.09 -10.00 0.68
CA LEU A 117 1.87 -9.77 -0.10
C LEU A 117 1.81 -8.32 -0.61
N ALA A 118 2.11 -7.32 0.22
CA ALA A 118 2.18 -5.92 -0.18
C ALA A 118 3.23 -5.69 -1.29
N LEU A 119 4.43 -6.28 -1.16
CA LEU A 119 5.48 -6.23 -2.18
C LEU A 119 5.05 -6.93 -3.49
N ARG A 120 4.31 -8.04 -3.39
CA ARG A 120 3.75 -8.72 -4.57
C ARG A 120 2.73 -7.83 -5.27
N GLY A 121 1.81 -7.21 -4.52
CA GLY A 121 0.86 -6.22 -5.03
C GLY A 121 1.56 -5.05 -5.72
N ARG A 122 2.55 -4.44 -5.06
CA ARG A 122 3.39 -3.40 -5.64
C ARG A 122 3.97 -3.81 -6.99
N GLY A 123 4.43 -5.05 -7.14
CA GLY A 123 4.97 -5.55 -8.40
C GLY A 123 3.99 -5.46 -9.57
N TYR A 124 2.69 -5.70 -9.33
CA TYR A 124 1.64 -5.54 -10.33
C TYR A 124 1.38 -4.07 -10.67
N CYS A 125 1.33 -3.18 -9.68
CA CYS A 125 1.22 -1.74 -9.91
C CYS A 125 2.40 -1.20 -10.73
N TRP A 126 3.63 -1.61 -10.42
CA TRP A 126 4.82 -1.19 -11.16
C TRP A 126 4.79 -1.62 -12.62
N ARG A 127 4.32 -2.85 -12.89
CA ARG A 127 4.11 -3.32 -14.27
C ARG A 127 3.07 -2.48 -14.99
N ALA A 128 1.96 -2.12 -14.33
CA ALA A 128 0.93 -1.27 -14.92
C ALA A 128 1.45 0.15 -15.18
N LEU A 129 2.21 0.73 -14.23
CA LEU A 129 2.86 2.03 -14.41
C LEU A 129 3.82 2.04 -15.60
N GLU A 130 4.67 1.02 -15.75
CA GLU A 130 5.61 0.91 -16.88
C GLU A 130 4.89 0.74 -18.21
N LEU A 131 3.76 0.03 -18.24
CA LEU A 131 2.94 -0.09 -19.45
C LEU A 131 2.32 1.25 -19.85
N ARG A 132 1.83 2.01 -18.87
CA ARG A 132 1.17 3.30 -19.11
C ARG A 132 2.17 4.43 -19.34
N PHE A 133 3.29 4.44 -18.64
CA PHE A 133 4.31 5.47 -18.63
C PHE A 133 5.71 4.86 -18.81
N PRO A 134 6.09 4.42 -20.03
CA PRO A 134 7.36 3.75 -20.25
C PRO A 134 8.55 4.51 -19.65
N GLY A 135 9.42 3.82 -18.90
CA GLY A 135 10.57 4.39 -18.19
C GLY A 135 10.20 5.15 -16.90
N VAL A 136 8.99 4.99 -16.38
CA VAL A 136 8.54 5.70 -15.18
C VAL A 136 9.32 5.30 -13.94
N SER A 137 9.77 4.05 -13.81
CA SER A 137 10.57 3.60 -12.66
C SER A 137 11.85 4.41 -12.51
N ALA A 138 12.57 4.65 -13.61
CA ALA A 138 13.77 5.48 -13.60
C ALA A 138 13.47 6.94 -13.23
N ARG A 139 12.36 7.50 -13.75
CA ARG A 139 11.94 8.87 -13.40
C ARG A 139 11.53 8.99 -11.93
N LEU A 140 10.78 8.02 -11.40
CA LEU A 140 10.38 8.01 -9.99
C LEU A 140 11.60 7.90 -9.05
N THR A 141 12.67 7.26 -9.50
CA THR A 141 13.92 7.21 -8.74
C THR A 141 14.71 8.53 -8.83
N ALA A 142 14.74 9.16 -10.02
CA ALA A 142 15.54 10.37 -10.26
C ALA A 142 14.86 11.63 -9.72
N ASP A 143 13.57 11.83 -10.02
CA ASP A 143 12.75 12.96 -9.57
C ASP A 143 11.28 12.53 -9.47
N PRO A 144 10.85 12.05 -8.31
CA PRO A 144 9.48 11.58 -8.11
C PRO A 144 8.41 12.64 -8.43
N ALA A 145 8.67 13.91 -8.11
CA ALA A 145 7.69 14.99 -8.24
C ALA A 145 7.28 15.25 -9.69
N THR A 146 8.19 15.02 -10.62
CA THR A 146 7.96 15.25 -12.07
C THR A 146 7.79 13.95 -12.87
N ALA A 147 7.73 12.79 -12.22
CA ALA A 147 7.75 11.50 -12.89
C ALA A 147 6.52 11.19 -13.74
N VAL A 148 5.32 11.69 -13.38
CA VAL A 148 4.03 11.38 -14.02
C VAL A 148 3.17 12.62 -14.34
N PRO A 149 3.74 13.71 -14.91
CA PRO A 149 3.01 14.94 -15.16
C PRO A 149 1.89 14.75 -16.20
N GLN A 150 2.05 13.79 -17.12
CA GLN A 150 1.10 13.45 -18.18
C GLN A 150 -0.07 12.57 -17.71
N ALA A 151 -0.08 12.11 -16.45
CA ALA A 151 -1.18 11.32 -15.92
C ALA A 151 -2.50 12.09 -15.98
N ARG A 152 -3.59 11.39 -16.29
CA ARG A 152 -4.94 11.91 -16.44
C ARG A 152 -5.88 11.28 -15.42
N LYS A 153 -7.12 11.76 -15.38
CA LYS A 153 -8.14 11.31 -14.42
C LYS A 153 -8.41 9.79 -14.48
N ASP A 154 -8.34 9.17 -15.65
CA ASP A 154 -8.50 7.72 -15.83
C ASP A 154 -7.38 6.87 -15.25
N GLN A 155 -6.24 7.48 -14.88
CA GLN A 155 -5.12 6.81 -14.20
C GLN A 155 -5.09 7.00 -12.68
N VAL A 156 -6.05 7.71 -12.09
CA VAL A 156 -6.08 7.97 -10.64
C VAL A 156 -6.02 6.67 -9.82
N ALA A 157 -6.79 5.65 -10.21
CA ALA A 157 -6.75 4.35 -9.54
C ALA A 157 -5.35 3.72 -9.56
N LEU A 158 -4.64 3.79 -10.71
CA LEU A 158 -3.28 3.26 -10.84
C LEU A 158 -2.30 4.01 -9.93
N LEU A 159 -2.36 5.34 -9.91
CA LEU A 159 -1.50 6.16 -9.05
C LEU A 159 -1.78 5.91 -7.57
N TYR A 160 -3.07 5.86 -7.17
CA TYR A 160 -3.50 5.57 -5.81
C TYR A 160 -2.97 4.22 -5.33
N TRP A 161 -3.25 3.14 -6.07
CA TRP A 161 -2.82 1.80 -5.67
C TRP A 161 -1.31 1.64 -5.70
N SER A 162 -0.62 2.36 -6.58
CA SER A 162 0.85 2.38 -6.59
C SER A 162 1.42 3.04 -5.34
N ALA A 163 0.85 4.16 -4.91
CA ALA A 163 1.23 4.83 -3.66
C ALA A 163 0.86 3.98 -2.44
N ALA A 164 -0.37 3.46 -2.39
CA ALA A 164 -0.87 2.69 -1.26
C ALA A 164 -0.11 1.37 -1.06
N SER A 165 0.18 0.62 -2.14
CA SER A 165 0.94 -0.64 -2.04
C SER A 165 2.38 -0.42 -1.59
N LEU A 166 3.01 0.66 -2.05
CA LEU A 166 4.35 1.03 -1.62
C LEU A 166 4.35 1.52 -0.17
N GLY A 167 3.36 2.35 0.21
CA GLY A 167 3.16 2.82 1.58
C GLY A 167 2.91 1.66 2.55
N ALA A 168 2.09 0.68 2.16
CA ALA A 168 1.88 -0.54 2.92
C ALA A 168 3.18 -1.33 3.12
N ALA A 169 3.99 -1.48 2.06
CA ALA A 169 5.28 -2.17 2.15
C ALA A 169 6.27 -1.42 3.07
N VAL A 170 6.30 -0.08 3.02
CA VAL A 170 7.12 0.74 3.93
C VAL A 170 6.66 0.58 5.38
N SER A 171 5.35 0.68 5.63
CA SER A 171 4.79 0.54 6.97
C SER A 171 5.03 -0.85 7.58
N LEU A 172 4.80 -1.91 6.80
CA LEU A 172 5.00 -3.30 7.23
C LEU A 172 6.49 -3.68 7.35
N GLY A 173 7.36 -3.07 6.57
CA GLY A 173 8.80 -3.27 6.64
C GLY A 173 9.43 -2.60 7.85
N GLY A 174 8.90 -1.47 8.26
CA GLY A 174 9.38 -0.70 9.41
C GLY A 174 10.90 -0.50 9.39
N LEU A 175 11.53 -0.61 10.55
CA LEU A 175 12.98 -0.47 10.72
C LEU A 175 13.78 -1.66 10.19
N ASP A 176 13.15 -2.82 9.99
CA ASP A 176 13.80 -4.01 9.44
C ASP A 176 14.08 -3.89 7.93
N ARG A 177 13.45 -2.92 7.26
CA ARG A 177 13.57 -2.69 5.82
C ARG A 177 13.81 -1.21 5.49
N PRO A 178 14.96 -0.66 5.93
CA PRO A 178 15.32 0.74 5.66
C PRO A 178 15.41 1.04 4.14
N ASP A 179 15.68 0.04 3.32
CA ASP A 179 15.65 0.12 1.86
C ASP A 179 14.27 0.50 1.30
N LEU A 180 13.20 0.28 2.04
CA LEU A 180 11.86 0.71 1.64
C LEU A 180 11.58 2.17 2.01
N LEU A 181 12.15 2.68 3.10
CA LEU A 181 11.91 4.05 3.58
C LEU A 181 12.34 5.13 2.59
N ILE A 182 13.40 4.87 1.82
CA ILE A 182 13.89 5.79 0.77
C ILE A 182 12.85 6.08 -0.32
N ASN A 183 11.80 5.25 -0.43
CA ASN A 183 10.74 5.43 -1.42
C ASN A 183 9.63 6.39 -0.95
N TRP A 184 9.76 7.01 0.23
CA TRP A 184 8.73 7.92 0.76
C TRP A 184 8.39 9.09 -0.19
N PRO A 185 9.38 9.75 -0.85
CA PRO A 185 9.09 10.78 -1.84
C PRO A 185 8.26 10.26 -3.04
N VAL A 186 8.44 8.98 -3.42
CA VAL A 186 7.67 8.35 -4.50
C VAL A 186 6.20 8.18 -4.10
N ILE A 187 5.95 7.72 -2.85
CA ILE A 187 4.59 7.58 -2.31
C ILE A 187 3.87 8.91 -2.35
N ARG A 188 4.52 9.97 -1.83
CA ARG A 188 3.98 11.32 -1.80
C ARG A 188 3.66 11.83 -3.21
N ALA A 189 4.61 11.77 -4.13
CA ALA A 189 4.44 12.27 -5.49
C ALA A 189 3.28 11.59 -6.24
N LEU A 190 3.14 10.27 -6.12
CA LEU A 190 2.03 9.53 -6.73
C LEU A 190 0.69 9.90 -6.10
N ALA A 191 0.62 10.01 -4.77
CA ALA A 191 -0.59 10.38 -4.04
C ALA A 191 -1.02 11.83 -4.34
N GLU A 192 -0.09 12.79 -4.31
CA GLU A 192 -0.36 14.20 -4.64
C GLU A 192 -0.82 14.35 -6.10
N ARG A 193 -0.18 13.65 -7.04
CA ARG A 193 -0.63 13.68 -8.44
C ARG A 193 -2.03 13.11 -8.60
N ALA A 194 -2.36 12.01 -7.95
CA ALA A 194 -3.70 11.42 -7.97
C ALA A 194 -4.73 12.39 -7.36
N LEU A 195 -4.41 13.00 -6.22
CA LEU A 195 -5.25 13.97 -5.54
C LEU A 195 -5.53 15.20 -6.41
N ALA A 196 -4.51 15.73 -7.09
CA ALA A 196 -4.65 16.86 -8.01
C ALA A 196 -5.53 16.53 -9.23
N LEU A 197 -5.62 15.26 -9.65
CA LEU A 197 -6.45 14.83 -10.77
C LEU A 197 -7.92 14.62 -10.38
N ASP A 198 -8.18 14.08 -9.19
CA ASP A 198 -9.52 13.83 -8.69
C ASP A 198 -9.54 13.66 -7.17
N SER A 199 -9.70 14.76 -6.45
CA SER A 199 -9.74 14.77 -4.98
C SER A 199 -10.92 13.99 -4.39
N GLY A 200 -12.02 13.83 -5.13
CA GLY A 200 -13.21 13.08 -4.73
C GLY A 200 -13.14 11.58 -5.08
N TRP A 201 -12.09 11.14 -5.76
CA TRP A 201 -11.99 9.75 -6.21
C TRP A 201 -12.20 8.76 -5.08
N SER A 202 -12.94 7.68 -5.37
CA SER A 202 -13.27 6.61 -4.42
C SER A 202 -13.72 7.16 -3.05
N ARG A 203 -14.63 8.16 -3.11
CA ARG A 203 -15.23 8.76 -1.90
C ARG A 203 -14.19 9.40 -0.96
N GLY A 204 -13.14 9.99 -1.51
CA GLY A 204 -12.12 10.69 -0.73
C GLY A 204 -11.00 9.80 -0.18
N ALA A 205 -10.83 8.57 -0.69
CA ALA A 205 -9.75 7.66 -0.29
C ALA A 205 -8.35 8.29 -0.44
N LEU A 206 -8.18 9.24 -1.38
CA LEU A 206 -6.93 9.98 -1.53
C LEU A 206 -6.67 10.92 -0.34
N HIS A 207 -7.69 11.54 0.23
CA HIS A 207 -7.52 12.34 1.44
C HIS A 207 -7.15 11.45 2.63
N GLU A 208 -7.74 10.26 2.75
CA GLU A 208 -7.38 9.30 3.79
C GLU A 208 -5.92 8.83 3.64
N LEU A 209 -5.47 8.52 2.42
CA LEU A 209 -4.06 8.22 2.16
C LEU A 209 -3.15 9.39 2.54
N MET A 210 -3.55 10.64 2.23
CA MET A 210 -2.77 11.83 2.56
C MET A 210 -2.70 12.09 4.07
N ILE A 211 -3.67 11.68 4.89
CA ILE A 211 -3.52 11.71 6.35
C ILE A 211 -2.28 10.93 6.74
N THR A 212 -2.13 9.70 6.24
CA THR A 212 -0.96 8.85 6.51
C THR A 212 0.33 9.47 5.98
N VAL A 213 0.31 10.03 4.76
CA VAL A 213 1.48 10.68 4.14
C VAL A 213 1.94 11.89 4.94
N GLU A 214 1.02 12.72 5.41
CA GLU A 214 1.34 13.92 6.19
C GLU A 214 1.71 13.62 7.64
N SER A 215 1.33 12.46 8.16
CA SER A 215 1.65 12.04 9.53
C SER A 215 3.10 11.54 9.72
N GLN A 216 3.92 11.50 8.67
CA GLN A 216 5.30 10.97 8.77
C GLN A 216 6.32 11.97 9.33
N GLY A 217 5.87 13.11 9.82
CA GLY A 217 6.73 14.14 10.41
C GLY A 217 7.48 14.99 9.37
N GLU A 218 8.01 16.11 9.85
CA GLU A 218 8.63 17.15 9.00
C GLU A 218 9.85 16.65 8.22
N ALA A 219 10.64 15.74 8.82
CA ALA A 219 11.82 15.17 8.17
C ALA A 219 11.51 14.43 6.85
N LEU A 220 10.31 13.89 6.71
CA LEU A 220 9.80 13.27 5.48
C LEU A 220 8.80 14.17 4.74
N GLY A 221 8.81 15.47 5.03
CA GLY A 221 7.94 16.47 4.41
C GLY A 221 6.48 16.44 4.90
N GLY A 222 6.19 15.73 5.99
CA GLY A 222 4.87 15.68 6.61
C GLY A 222 4.51 16.95 7.38
N SER A 223 3.22 17.12 7.69
CA SER A 223 2.71 18.21 8.53
C SER A 223 1.43 17.77 9.20
N GLU A 224 1.39 17.92 10.53
CA GLU A 224 0.17 17.64 11.30
C GLU A 224 -1.00 18.52 10.83
N GLU A 225 -0.75 19.79 10.54
CA GLU A 225 -1.78 20.72 10.05
C GLU A 225 -2.41 20.18 8.76
N ARG A 226 -1.57 19.75 7.79
CA ARG A 226 -2.06 19.17 6.54
C ARG A 226 -2.75 17.83 6.75
N ALA A 227 -2.24 16.97 7.66
CA ALA A 227 -2.90 15.72 8.02
C ALA A 227 -4.32 15.97 8.55
N ARG A 228 -4.50 16.95 9.43
CA ARG A 228 -5.81 17.34 9.97
C ARG A 228 -6.72 17.99 8.93
N ALA A 229 -6.17 18.77 8.01
CA ALA A 229 -6.94 19.31 6.89
C ALA A 229 -7.46 18.18 5.97
N HIS A 230 -6.64 17.19 5.66
CA HIS A 230 -7.05 16.00 4.90
C HIS A 230 -8.07 15.16 5.67
N PHE A 231 -7.92 15.00 6.98
CA PHE A 231 -8.91 14.34 7.83
C PHE A 231 -10.27 15.02 7.73
N ALA A 232 -10.33 16.34 7.94
CA ALA A 232 -11.58 17.10 7.86
C ALA A 232 -12.24 16.93 6.49
N ARG A 233 -11.45 16.98 5.41
CA ARG A 233 -11.95 16.82 4.06
C ARG A 233 -12.44 15.40 3.76
N ALA A 234 -11.74 14.37 4.24
CA ALA A 234 -12.19 12.97 4.11
C ALA A 234 -13.52 12.75 4.82
N VAL A 235 -13.64 13.21 6.07
CA VAL A 235 -14.89 13.13 6.86
C VAL A 235 -16.05 13.83 6.15
N GLU A 236 -15.81 15.02 5.59
CA GLU A 236 -16.82 15.77 4.84
C GLU A 236 -17.31 15.01 3.60
N ILE A 237 -16.38 14.51 2.76
CA ILE A 237 -16.72 13.76 1.53
C ILE A 237 -17.49 12.48 1.88
N GLN A 238 -17.06 11.79 2.94
CA GLN A 238 -17.65 10.53 3.40
C GLN A 238 -18.87 10.76 4.31
N LYS A 239 -19.25 12.01 4.57
CA LYS A 239 -20.38 12.39 5.43
C LYS A 239 -20.30 11.79 6.84
N GLY A 240 -19.10 11.55 7.35
CA GLY A 240 -18.88 10.89 8.64
C GLY A 240 -19.21 9.39 8.67
N LEU A 241 -19.50 8.74 7.53
CA LEU A 241 -19.95 7.35 7.45
C LEU A 241 -18.82 6.33 7.25
N SER A 242 -17.55 6.76 7.30
CA SER A 242 -16.41 5.88 7.20
C SER A 242 -15.50 5.98 8.41
N PRO A 243 -15.08 4.86 9.02
CA PRO A 243 -14.15 4.87 10.15
C PRO A 243 -12.69 5.08 9.74
N GLY A 244 -12.35 4.97 8.45
CA GLY A 244 -10.98 5.04 7.93
C GLY A 244 -10.23 6.33 8.30
N PRO A 245 -10.79 7.54 8.09
CA PRO A 245 -10.13 8.78 8.46
C PRO A 245 -9.79 8.87 9.96
N TYR A 246 -10.72 8.45 10.83
CA TYR A 246 -10.51 8.43 12.28
C TYR A 246 -9.38 7.49 12.68
N MET A 247 -9.35 6.29 12.09
CA MET A 247 -8.26 5.32 12.30
C MET A 247 -6.92 5.86 11.82
N SER A 248 -6.89 6.48 10.64
CA SER A 248 -5.66 7.04 10.05
C SER A 248 -5.09 8.17 10.91
N LEU A 249 -5.95 9.07 11.43
CA LEU A 249 -5.51 10.15 12.32
C LEU A 249 -5.08 9.62 13.71
N ALA A 250 -5.82 8.64 14.26
CA ALA A 250 -5.47 8.00 15.53
C ALA A 250 -4.08 7.37 15.48
N LEU A 251 -3.78 6.58 14.44
CA LEU A 251 -2.50 5.90 14.29
C LEU A 251 -1.37 6.85 13.87
N GLY A 252 -1.67 7.80 12.96
CA GLY A 252 -0.65 8.67 12.37
C GLY A 252 -0.25 9.83 13.28
N ILE A 253 -1.20 10.42 14.02
CA ILE A 253 -0.95 11.62 14.82
C ILE A 253 -1.07 11.33 16.31
N ALA A 254 -2.24 10.88 16.79
CA ALA A 254 -2.47 10.77 18.23
C ALA A 254 -1.52 9.75 18.89
N LYS A 255 -1.36 8.56 18.30
CA LYS A 255 -0.40 7.54 18.77
C LYS A 255 1.05 8.03 18.70
N ALA A 256 1.46 8.67 17.62
CA ALA A 256 2.82 9.18 17.45
C ALA A 256 3.17 10.26 18.48
N LYS A 257 2.18 11.07 18.90
CA LYS A 257 2.31 12.08 19.94
C LYS A 257 2.12 11.55 21.35
N GLN A 258 1.77 10.27 21.50
CA GLN A 258 1.40 9.66 22.77
C GLN A 258 0.19 10.37 23.44
N ASP A 259 -0.70 10.98 22.62
CA ASP A 259 -1.93 11.62 23.08
C ASP A 259 -3.04 10.56 23.25
N ARG A 260 -3.12 10.02 24.45
CA ARG A 260 -4.08 8.99 24.81
C ARG A 260 -5.52 9.46 24.62
N ALA A 261 -5.82 10.67 25.06
CA ALA A 261 -7.19 11.19 25.03
C ALA A 261 -7.69 11.35 23.59
N GLU A 262 -6.87 11.90 22.71
CA GLU A 262 -7.20 12.01 21.29
C GLU A 262 -7.27 10.63 20.63
N PHE A 263 -6.34 9.71 20.95
CA PHE A 263 -6.32 8.36 20.39
C PHE A 263 -7.60 7.59 20.71
N GLU A 264 -7.97 7.52 21.99
CA GLU A 264 -9.19 6.84 22.43
C GLU A 264 -10.45 7.48 21.82
N LYS A 265 -10.52 8.82 21.80
CA LYS A 265 -11.63 9.57 21.20
C LYS A 265 -11.83 9.22 19.73
N LEU A 266 -10.77 9.22 18.94
CA LEU A 266 -10.83 8.91 17.50
C LEU A 266 -11.26 7.47 17.26
N LEU A 267 -10.76 6.51 18.03
CA LEU A 267 -11.17 5.11 17.90
C LEU A 267 -12.63 4.90 18.32
N GLN A 268 -13.11 5.59 19.36
CA GLN A 268 -14.52 5.56 19.76
C GLN A 268 -15.42 6.14 18.67
N GLN A 269 -15.01 7.25 18.01
CA GLN A 269 -15.73 7.81 16.87
C GLN A 269 -15.82 6.82 15.71
N ALA A 270 -14.72 6.09 15.42
CA ALA A 270 -14.74 5.03 14.41
C ALA A 270 -15.72 3.89 14.77
N LEU A 271 -15.79 3.51 16.05
CA LEU A 271 -16.71 2.48 16.53
C LEU A 271 -18.18 2.88 16.55
N ALA A 272 -18.46 4.19 16.67
CA ALA A 272 -19.83 4.72 16.69
C ALA A 272 -20.51 4.72 15.32
N ILE A 273 -19.78 4.47 14.23
CA ILE A 273 -20.31 4.45 12.87
C ILE A 273 -21.10 3.16 12.67
N ASP A 274 -22.36 3.29 12.24
CA ASP A 274 -23.18 2.14 11.87
C ASP A 274 -22.69 1.55 10.53
N PRO A 275 -22.26 0.27 10.47
CA PRO A 275 -21.84 -0.36 9.23
C PRO A 275 -22.92 -0.40 8.14
N ASP A 276 -24.18 -0.38 8.54
CA ASP A 276 -25.33 -0.45 7.62
C ASP A 276 -25.71 0.92 7.07
N ALA A 277 -25.20 2.02 7.65
CA ALA A 277 -25.44 3.37 7.14
C ALA A 277 -24.81 3.60 5.75
N ASP A 278 -23.79 2.81 5.40
CA ASP A 278 -23.13 2.82 4.09
C ASP A 278 -22.84 1.39 3.64
N PRO A 279 -23.84 0.69 3.05
CA PRO A 279 -23.70 -0.69 2.65
C PRO A 279 -22.53 -0.98 1.71
N ASP A 280 -22.20 -0.04 0.81
CA ASP A 280 -21.07 -0.21 -0.13
C ASP A 280 -19.70 -0.22 0.55
N ASN A 281 -19.62 0.25 1.79
CA ASN A 281 -18.39 0.31 2.60
C ASN A 281 -18.46 -0.58 3.85
N ARG A 282 -19.49 -1.42 3.97
CA ARG A 282 -19.77 -2.23 5.15
C ARG A 282 -18.57 -3.07 5.60
N LEU A 283 -17.98 -3.83 4.68
CA LEU A 283 -16.84 -4.70 4.97
C LEU A 283 -15.67 -3.89 5.57
N ILE A 284 -15.32 -2.78 4.94
CA ILE A 284 -14.21 -1.91 5.39
C ILE A 284 -14.51 -1.35 6.78
N THR A 285 -15.78 -0.97 7.03
CA THR A 285 -16.24 -0.49 8.33
C THR A 285 -16.06 -1.57 9.40
N LEU A 286 -16.52 -2.81 9.14
CA LEU A 286 -16.41 -3.93 10.07
C LEU A 286 -14.94 -4.28 10.39
N ILE A 287 -14.07 -4.34 9.37
CA ILE A 287 -12.63 -4.60 9.54
C ILE A 287 -11.97 -3.49 10.36
N THR A 288 -12.26 -2.23 10.05
CA THR A 288 -11.69 -1.08 10.77
C THR A 288 -12.16 -1.04 12.21
N GLN A 289 -13.43 -1.36 12.47
CA GLN A 289 -13.98 -1.45 13.83
C GLN A 289 -13.39 -2.63 14.62
N LYS A 290 -13.16 -3.79 13.98
CA LYS A 290 -12.42 -4.91 14.62
C LYS A 290 -11.05 -4.44 15.10
N ARG A 291 -10.31 -3.74 14.23
CA ARG A 291 -9.01 -3.16 14.57
C ARG A 291 -9.09 -2.09 15.66
N ALA A 292 -10.10 -1.21 15.62
CA ALA A 292 -10.30 -0.18 16.65
C ALA A 292 -10.54 -0.78 18.04
N ARG A 293 -11.36 -1.84 18.13
CA ARG A 293 -11.58 -2.58 19.40
C ARG A 293 -10.29 -3.18 19.93
N LEU A 294 -9.49 -3.81 19.07
CA LEU A 294 -8.19 -4.35 19.44
C LEU A 294 -7.27 -3.27 20.01
N LEU A 295 -7.14 -2.14 19.32
CA LEU A 295 -6.26 -1.05 19.75
C LEU A 295 -6.71 -0.41 21.09
N LEU A 296 -8.03 -0.28 21.29
CA LEU A 296 -8.56 0.22 22.57
C LEU A 296 -8.34 -0.77 23.72
N ALA A 297 -8.48 -2.08 23.46
CA ALA A 297 -8.25 -3.11 24.47
C ALA A 297 -6.78 -3.11 24.95
N HIS A 298 -5.85 -2.66 24.13
CA HIS A 298 -4.41 -2.66 24.39
C HIS A 298 -3.81 -1.25 24.41
N VAL A 299 -4.61 -0.24 24.76
CA VAL A 299 -4.15 1.16 24.74
C VAL A 299 -2.96 1.40 25.68
N ASP A 300 -2.91 0.70 26.81
CA ASP A 300 -1.83 0.80 27.80
C ASP A 300 -0.48 0.26 27.26
N ASP A 301 -0.53 -0.69 26.32
CA ASP A 301 0.65 -1.22 25.65
C ASP A 301 1.13 -0.33 24.49
N LEU A 302 0.24 0.51 23.96
CA LEU A 302 0.47 1.33 22.78
C LEU A 302 0.85 2.77 23.08
N ILE A 303 0.40 3.28 24.23
CA ILE A 303 0.60 4.68 24.65
C ILE A 303 1.08 4.68 26.09
N LEU A 304 2.23 5.31 26.31
CA LEU A 304 2.83 5.42 27.64
C LEU A 304 1.90 6.19 28.58
N SER A 305 1.75 5.68 29.80
CA SER A 305 1.05 6.43 30.86
C SER A 305 1.82 7.73 31.18
N ALA A 306 1.10 8.76 31.64
CA ALA A 306 1.72 10.02 32.03
C ALA A 306 2.83 9.83 33.06
N ASP A 307 2.62 8.90 34.04
CA ASP A 307 3.62 8.54 35.06
C ASP A 307 4.85 7.83 34.47
N ALA A 308 4.67 6.98 33.45
CA ALA A 308 5.78 6.33 32.77
C ALA A 308 6.58 7.33 31.90
N SER A 309 5.87 8.26 31.25
CA SER A 309 6.48 9.34 30.48
C SER A 309 7.30 10.30 31.37
N ALA A 310 6.76 10.66 32.54
CA ALA A 310 7.48 11.50 33.53
C ALA A 310 8.73 10.78 34.11
N ARG A 311 8.64 9.46 34.35
CA ARG A 311 9.81 8.65 34.75
C ARG A 311 10.87 8.54 33.66
N ALA A 312 10.46 8.32 32.42
CA ALA A 312 11.39 8.28 31.27
C ALA A 312 12.11 9.62 31.10
N THR A 313 11.42 10.76 31.28
CA THR A 313 12.01 12.09 31.24
C THR A 313 12.95 12.35 32.41
N SER A 314 12.64 11.82 33.60
CA SER A 314 13.52 11.94 34.78
C SER A 314 14.73 11.02 34.74
N LEU A 315 14.70 9.96 33.93
CA LEU A 315 15.82 9.04 33.70
C LEU A 315 16.69 9.48 32.51
N SER A 316 16.33 10.54 31.78
CA SER A 316 17.22 11.17 30.81
C SER A 316 18.37 11.84 31.59
N VAL A 317 19.39 11.06 31.94
CA VAL A 317 20.70 11.56 32.41
C VAL A 317 21.18 12.55 31.35
N PRO A 318 21.53 13.81 31.70
CA PRO A 318 22.12 14.71 30.75
C PRO A 318 23.36 13.99 30.17
N LEU A 319 23.35 13.73 28.88
CA LEU A 319 24.56 13.23 28.20
C LEU A 319 25.65 14.24 28.50
N ASP A 320 26.66 13.82 29.27
CA ASP A 320 27.87 14.59 29.50
C ASP A 320 28.36 15.08 28.12
N PRO A 321 28.58 16.39 27.95
CA PRO A 321 29.08 16.93 26.66
C PRO A 321 30.36 16.25 26.18
N GLY A 322 31.12 15.63 27.11
CA GLY A 322 32.31 14.80 26.81
C GLY A 322 31.92 13.45 26.14
N ALA A 323 30.88 12.80 26.58
CA ALA A 323 30.40 11.53 26.01
C ALA A 323 29.82 11.72 24.60
N ALA A 324 29.12 12.84 24.34
CA ALA A 324 28.63 13.19 23.03
C ALA A 324 29.79 13.46 22.04
N ARG A 325 30.87 14.16 22.48
CA ARG A 325 32.08 14.37 21.67
C ARG A 325 32.81 13.06 21.37
N LEU A 326 32.85 12.11 22.32
CA LEU A 326 33.45 10.80 22.10
C LEU A 326 32.68 9.97 21.08
N ALA A 327 31.34 10.00 21.13
CA ALA A 327 30.48 9.32 20.17
C ALA A 327 30.63 9.91 18.75
N TYR A 328 30.71 11.23 18.62
CA TYR A 328 31.00 11.89 17.33
C TYR A 328 32.39 11.57 16.80
N ALA A 329 33.42 11.54 17.66
CA ALA A 329 34.78 11.18 17.28
C ALA A 329 34.91 9.72 16.83
N LEU A 330 34.15 8.80 17.43
CA LEU A 330 34.11 7.39 17.02
C LEU A 330 33.36 7.19 15.68
N LEU A 331 32.33 7.98 15.41
CA LEU A 331 31.63 7.98 14.12
C LEU A 331 32.50 8.55 12.99
N ASP A 332 33.27 9.59 13.27
CA ASP A 332 34.22 10.21 12.32
C ASP A 332 35.39 9.26 12.03
N ALA A 333 35.88 8.53 13.02
CA ALA A 333 36.94 7.54 12.88
C ALA A 333 36.45 6.29 12.09
N ALA A 334 35.18 5.92 12.21
CA ALA A 334 34.57 4.82 11.43
C ALA A 334 34.31 5.20 9.96
N GLY A 335 34.10 6.50 9.66
CA GLY A 335 33.92 6.99 8.30
C GLY A 335 35.20 7.16 7.48
N SER A 336 36.38 7.01 8.11
CA SER A 336 37.68 7.26 7.45
C SER A 336 38.34 6.00 6.85
N HIS A 337 37.66 4.88 6.76
CA HIS A 337 38.17 3.62 6.20
C HIS A 337 37.76 3.33 4.75
N ASP A 338 37.48 4.36 3.95
CA ASP A 338 37.18 4.20 2.52
C ASP A 338 38.39 4.54 1.62
N THR A 339 39.56 3.94 1.95
CA THR A 339 40.72 3.89 1.05
C THR A 339 41.48 2.60 1.28
N LEU A 340 41.11 1.52 0.59
CA LEU A 340 41.99 0.40 0.22
C LEU A 340 41.21 -0.67 -0.60
N LEU A 341 40.90 -0.38 -1.85
CA LEU A 341 40.75 -1.39 -2.90
C LEU A 341 41.30 -0.80 -4.22
N ALA A 342 42.61 -0.88 -4.34
CA ALA A 342 43.28 -0.71 -5.63
C ALA A 342 43.03 -1.98 -6.49
N PRO A 343 42.76 -1.86 -7.79
CA PRO A 343 42.62 -3.01 -8.67
C PRO A 343 43.98 -3.63 -8.96
N GLY A 344 44.12 -4.91 -8.65
CA GLY A 344 45.29 -5.70 -9.01
C GLY A 344 45.44 -5.88 -10.53
N PRO A 345 46.68 -6.16 -11.02
CA PRO A 345 47.03 -6.11 -12.44
C PRO A 345 46.45 -7.28 -13.23
N ARG A 346 45.87 -6.95 -14.40
CA ARG A 346 45.44 -7.97 -15.40
C ARG A 346 46.64 -8.77 -15.90
N GLY A 347 46.75 -10.03 -15.53
CA GLY A 347 47.63 -11.02 -16.16
C GLY A 347 47.15 -11.35 -17.58
N ARG A 348 48.05 -11.12 -18.57
CA ARG A 348 47.94 -11.70 -19.91
C ARG A 348 48.20 -13.20 -19.82
N LYS A 349 47.34 -14.00 -20.36
CA LYS A 349 47.61 -15.02 -21.38
C LYS A 349 46.28 -15.57 -21.91
#